data_6746d4aa7584e049d1689066bbc97c74
#
_entry.id   6746d4aa7584e049d1689066bbc97c74
#
_cell.length_a   1.000
_cell.length_b   1.000
_cell.length_c   1.000
_cell.angle_alpha   90.00
_cell.angle_beta   90.00
_cell.angle_gamma   90.00
#
_symmetry.space_group_name_H-M   'P 1'
#
loop_
_entity.id
_entity.type
_entity.pdbx_description
1 polymer ?
#
loop_
_entity_poly.entity_id
_entity_poly.type
_entity_poly.pdbx_seq_one_letter_code
_entity_poly.pdbx_strand_id
1 'polypeptide(L)'
;MTSYQHLPDNAPASPPRYKPYHGPAGGWGALRSVAKAWVGSDNALKNIRALLKTNQNGGFDCPGCAWGDSPESGMVKFCENGAKAVNWEATKRRVDAAFFARYSVTSLLQQSDYWLEYQGRLTEPMVYDASSDRYRPISWEAAFTLI
;
A
#
# COMPACT_ATOMS: atom_id res chain seq x y z
N MET A 1 16.72 -11.04 25.72
CA MET A 1 17.35 -10.57 24.44
C MET A 1 16.65 -11.36 23.34
N THR A 2 15.61 -10.78 22.75
CA THR A 2 14.80 -11.41 21.70
C THR A 2 15.58 -11.30 20.39
N SER A 3 15.97 -12.45 19.83
CA SER A 3 16.63 -12.53 18.53
C SER A 3 15.68 -11.98 17.48
N TYR A 4 16.00 -10.84 16.90
CA TYR A 4 15.34 -10.34 15.70
C TYR A 4 15.52 -11.39 14.59
N GLN A 5 14.43 -12.10 14.26
CA GLN A 5 14.44 -12.99 13.11
C GLN A 5 14.67 -12.12 11.86
N HIS A 6 15.60 -12.54 11.05
CA HIS A 6 16.00 -11.88 9.81
C HIS A 6 14.76 -11.63 8.94
N LEU A 7 14.41 -10.37 8.79
CA LEU A 7 13.31 -9.94 7.92
C LEU A 7 13.76 -10.05 6.45
N PRO A 8 12.86 -10.36 5.51
CA PRO A 8 13.25 -10.53 4.11
C PRO A 8 13.92 -9.28 3.56
N ASP A 9 14.93 -9.47 2.74
CA ASP A 9 15.85 -8.48 2.16
C ASP A 9 15.19 -7.35 1.34
N ASN A 10 13.87 -7.38 1.16
CA ASN A 10 13.10 -6.44 0.34
C ASN A 10 12.39 -5.32 1.13
N ALA A 11 12.49 -5.34 2.46
CA ALA A 11 11.94 -4.24 3.25
C ALA A 11 12.96 -3.09 3.29
N PRO A 12 12.55 -1.82 3.07
CA PRO A 12 13.45 -0.70 3.27
C PRO A 12 13.95 -0.72 4.71
N ALA A 13 15.26 -0.64 4.89
CA ALA A 13 15.96 -0.82 6.16
C ALA A 13 15.52 0.15 7.27
N SER A 14 14.81 1.21 6.92
CA SER A 14 14.25 2.17 7.88
C SER A 14 13.16 3.02 7.23
N PRO A 15 12.14 3.46 7.99
CA PRO A 15 11.16 4.42 7.51
C PRO A 15 11.86 5.72 7.07
N PRO A 16 11.30 6.43 6.08
CA PRO A 16 11.86 7.71 5.65
C PRO A 16 11.89 8.69 6.82
N ARG A 17 13.04 9.35 7.02
CA ARG A 17 13.16 10.37 8.06
C ARG A 17 12.30 11.58 7.69
N TYR A 18 11.48 12.04 8.64
CA TYR A 18 10.76 13.29 8.49
C TYR A 18 11.75 14.46 8.32
N LYS A 19 11.53 15.23 7.25
CA LYS A 19 12.23 16.50 7.02
C LYS A 19 11.18 17.58 6.84
N PRO A 20 11.18 18.66 7.64
CA PRO A 20 10.29 19.79 7.41
C PRO A 20 10.42 20.31 5.99
N TYR A 21 9.30 20.52 5.31
CA TYR A 21 9.25 21.10 3.98
C TYR A 21 8.74 22.53 4.08
N HIS A 22 9.56 23.48 3.67
CA HIS A 22 9.28 24.93 3.73
C HIS A 22 8.98 25.53 2.36
N GLY A 23 8.92 24.72 1.31
CA GLY A 23 8.56 25.16 -0.04
C GLY A 23 7.03 25.30 -0.21
N PRO A 24 6.59 25.88 -1.35
CA PRO A 24 5.17 25.96 -1.66
C PRO A 24 4.56 24.58 -1.86
N ALA A 25 3.30 24.42 -1.44
CA ALA A 25 2.51 23.24 -1.77
C ALA A 25 2.22 23.24 -3.29
N GLY A 26 2.46 22.11 -3.96
CA GLY A 26 2.27 21.97 -5.42
C GLY A 26 3.50 22.39 -6.25
N GLY A 27 3.28 22.69 -7.52
CA GLY A 27 4.33 23.10 -8.47
C GLY A 27 5.39 22.01 -8.73
N TRP A 28 6.61 22.45 -9.01
CA TRP A 28 7.72 21.53 -9.34
C TRP A 28 8.08 20.55 -8.23
N GLY A 29 7.90 20.96 -6.96
CA GLY A 29 8.11 20.09 -5.82
C GLY A 29 7.17 18.89 -5.83
N ALA A 30 5.89 19.11 -6.08
CA ALA A 30 4.88 18.05 -6.20
C ALA A 30 5.14 17.14 -7.40
N LEU A 31 5.46 17.69 -8.57
CA LEU A 31 5.80 16.91 -9.76
C LEU A 31 7.01 15.99 -9.52
N ARG A 32 8.06 16.53 -8.90
CA ARG A 32 9.24 15.73 -8.52
C ARG A 32 8.90 14.63 -7.53
N SER A 33 8.03 14.90 -6.57
CA SER A 33 7.59 13.93 -5.56
C SER A 33 6.76 12.80 -6.20
N VAL A 34 5.83 13.15 -7.10
CA VAL A 34 5.05 12.16 -7.88
C VAL A 34 5.97 11.31 -8.75
N ALA A 35 6.90 11.93 -9.48
CA ALA A 35 7.85 11.21 -10.32
C ALA A 35 8.73 10.26 -9.51
N LYS A 36 9.20 10.68 -8.32
CA LYS A 36 9.96 9.81 -7.41
C LYS A 36 9.15 8.62 -6.92
N ALA A 37 7.89 8.84 -6.53
CA ALA A 37 7.00 7.77 -6.09
C ALA A 37 6.71 6.79 -7.23
N TRP A 38 6.50 7.29 -8.44
CA TRP A 38 6.27 6.48 -9.62
C TRP A 38 7.49 5.63 -10.02
N VAL A 39 8.67 6.25 -10.12
CA VAL A 39 9.92 5.54 -10.47
C VAL A 39 10.30 4.51 -9.40
N GLY A 40 10.04 4.82 -8.12
CA GLY A 40 10.28 3.91 -6.99
C GLY A 40 9.23 2.79 -6.85
N SER A 41 8.18 2.78 -7.68
CA SER A 41 7.17 1.72 -7.63
C SER A 41 7.64 0.46 -8.36
N ASP A 42 7.18 -0.69 -7.92
CA ASP A 42 7.52 -1.99 -8.53
C ASP A 42 6.77 -2.28 -9.84
N ASN A 43 5.93 -1.36 -10.31
CA ASN A 43 5.12 -1.52 -11.52
C ASN A 43 4.82 -0.19 -12.24
N ALA A 44 5.86 0.57 -12.58
CA ALA A 44 5.76 1.93 -13.10
C ALA A 44 4.79 2.10 -14.29
N LEU A 45 4.80 1.18 -15.27
CA LEU A 45 3.92 1.27 -16.44
C LEU A 45 2.43 1.09 -16.11
N LYS A 46 2.09 0.16 -15.20
CA LYS A 46 0.70 0.00 -14.75
C LYS A 46 0.27 1.17 -13.87
N ASN A 47 1.18 1.68 -13.03
CA ASN A 47 0.90 2.78 -12.13
C ASN A 47 0.59 4.07 -12.89
N ILE A 48 1.30 4.39 -13.97
CA ILE A 48 0.95 5.56 -14.78
C ILE A 48 -0.42 5.41 -15.44
N ARG A 49 -0.76 4.21 -15.93
CA ARG A 49 -2.09 3.93 -16.49
C ARG A 49 -3.19 4.05 -15.42
N ALA A 50 -2.93 3.59 -14.20
CA ALA A 50 -3.84 3.75 -13.08
C ALA A 50 -4.02 5.23 -12.72
N LEU A 51 -2.94 6.00 -12.62
CA LEU A 51 -3.00 7.44 -12.34
C LEU A 51 -3.84 8.21 -13.38
N LEU A 52 -3.73 7.88 -14.66
CA LEU A 52 -4.53 8.48 -15.72
C LEU A 52 -6.02 8.08 -15.66
N LYS A 53 -6.38 7.08 -14.89
CA LYS A 53 -7.76 6.63 -14.65
C LYS A 53 -8.32 7.09 -13.30
N THR A 54 -7.48 7.65 -12.43
CA THR A 54 -7.88 8.13 -11.10
C THR A 54 -8.82 9.33 -11.23
N ASN A 55 -9.97 9.29 -10.56
CA ASN A 55 -11.03 10.30 -10.55
C ASN A 55 -11.52 10.68 -11.96
N GLN A 56 -11.45 9.76 -12.90
CA GLN A 56 -11.91 9.95 -14.27
C GLN A 56 -13.25 9.23 -14.49
N ASN A 57 -14.07 9.78 -15.39
CA ASN A 57 -15.28 9.08 -15.82
C ASN A 57 -14.90 7.70 -16.44
N GLY A 58 -15.49 6.62 -15.91
CA GLY A 58 -15.12 5.25 -16.27
C GLY A 58 -13.75 4.79 -15.74
N GLY A 59 -13.21 5.50 -14.77
CA GLY A 59 -12.04 5.14 -14.01
C GLY A 59 -12.39 4.61 -12.61
N PHE A 60 -11.67 5.08 -11.60
CA PHE A 60 -11.89 4.74 -10.19
C PHE A 60 -11.58 5.93 -9.28
N ASP A 61 -12.17 5.96 -8.10
CA ASP A 61 -11.94 7.00 -7.10
C ASP A 61 -10.58 6.83 -6.43
N CYS A 62 -9.94 7.96 -6.14
CA CYS A 62 -8.66 7.95 -5.45
C CYS A 62 -8.79 7.32 -4.05
N PRO A 63 -7.97 6.30 -3.71
CA PRO A 63 -8.01 5.69 -2.38
C PRO A 63 -7.49 6.60 -1.27
N GLY A 64 -6.91 7.75 -1.59
CA GLY A 64 -6.31 8.64 -0.61
C GLY A 64 -7.30 9.57 0.10
N CYS A 65 -8.39 9.96 -0.56
CA CYS A 65 -9.43 10.83 0.02
C CYS A 65 -10.71 10.79 -0.80
N ALA A 66 -11.83 11.22 -0.22
CA ALA A 66 -13.12 11.32 -0.88
C ALA A 66 -13.22 12.61 -1.71
N TRP A 67 -12.41 12.75 -2.74
CA TRP A 67 -12.52 13.85 -3.68
C TRP A 67 -13.71 13.61 -4.60
N GLY A 68 -14.61 14.60 -4.68
CA GLY A 68 -15.80 14.49 -5.53
C GLY A 68 -15.45 14.42 -7.02
N ASP A 69 -16.19 13.60 -7.77
CA ASP A 69 -16.04 13.51 -9.21
C ASP A 69 -16.46 14.83 -9.89
N SER A 70 -15.61 15.30 -10.79
CA SER A 70 -16.00 16.34 -11.71
C SER A 70 -16.54 15.71 -12.98
N PRO A 71 -17.71 16.16 -13.51
CA PRO A 71 -18.25 15.67 -14.78
C PRO A 71 -17.33 16.01 -15.97
N GLU A 72 -16.45 16.98 -15.80
CA GLU A 72 -15.49 17.38 -16.83
C GLU A 72 -14.35 16.37 -16.93
N SER A 73 -14.05 15.93 -18.14
CA SER A 73 -12.87 15.12 -18.41
C SER A 73 -11.60 15.98 -18.29
N GLY A 74 -10.60 15.48 -17.61
CA GLY A 74 -9.28 16.12 -17.49
C GLY A 74 -8.17 15.10 -17.68
N MET A 75 -7.04 15.53 -18.18
CA MET A 75 -5.91 14.61 -18.40
C MET A 75 -5.30 14.13 -17.07
N VAL A 76 -5.34 14.96 -16.03
CA VAL A 76 -4.79 14.68 -14.70
C VAL A 76 -5.80 15.13 -13.64
N LYS A 77 -6.33 14.18 -12.87
CA LYS A 77 -7.28 14.41 -11.77
C LYS A 77 -6.80 13.80 -10.46
N PHE A 78 -5.55 13.92 -10.16
CA PHE A 78 -4.97 13.44 -8.90
C PHE A 78 -4.01 14.49 -8.31
N CYS A 79 -3.92 14.55 -7.00
CA CYS A 79 -2.91 15.33 -6.30
C CYS A 79 -1.67 14.47 -6.00
N GLU A 80 -0.64 15.09 -5.41
CA GLU A 80 0.58 14.40 -4.99
C GLU A 80 0.30 13.21 -4.05
N ASN A 81 -0.57 13.40 -3.05
CA ASN A 81 -0.92 12.33 -2.11
C ASN A 81 -1.70 11.21 -2.79
N GLY A 82 -2.65 11.55 -3.67
CA GLY A 82 -3.37 10.57 -4.47
C GLY A 82 -2.46 9.74 -5.37
N ALA A 83 -1.48 10.37 -6.00
CA ALA A 83 -0.50 9.66 -6.81
C ALA A 83 0.34 8.68 -5.97
N LYS A 84 0.75 9.07 -4.77
CA LYS A 84 1.46 8.19 -3.83
C LYS A 84 0.58 7.02 -3.38
N ALA A 85 -0.67 7.29 -3.00
CA ALA A 85 -1.63 6.27 -2.59
C ALA A 85 -1.87 5.24 -3.70
N VAL A 86 -2.13 5.67 -4.95
CA VAL A 86 -2.32 4.78 -6.09
C VAL A 86 -1.08 3.94 -6.37
N ASN A 87 0.12 4.53 -6.32
CA ASN A 87 1.38 3.79 -6.52
C ASN A 87 1.60 2.75 -5.42
N TRP A 88 1.22 3.05 -4.19
CA TRP A 88 1.35 2.15 -3.05
C TRP A 88 0.39 0.97 -3.16
N GLU A 89 -0.86 1.25 -3.53
CA GLU A 89 -1.91 0.24 -3.72
C GLU A 89 -1.61 -0.69 -4.90
N ALA A 90 -1.09 -0.17 -6.01
CA ALA A 90 -0.83 -0.90 -7.24
C ALA A 90 0.50 -1.66 -7.22
N THR A 91 0.84 -2.27 -6.09
CA THR A 91 2.05 -3.08 -5.91
C THR A 91 1.90 -4.50 -6.45
N LYS A 92 3.02 -5.14 -6.78
CA LYS A 92 3.10 -6.58 -7.08
C LYS A 92 3.30 -7.44 -5.84
N ARG A 93 3.66 -6.82 -4.72
CA ARG A 93 3.91 -7.52 -3.45
C ARG A 93 2.61 -8.13 -2.93
N ARG A 94 2.74 -9.31 -2.35
CA ARG A 94 1.62 -10.11 -1.85
C ARG A 94 1.85 -10.51 -0.41
N VAL A 95 0.78 -10.41 0.38
CA VAL A 95 0.68 -10.94 1.72
C VAL A 95 -0.29 -12.12 1.65
N ASP A 96 0.27 -13.30 1.50
CA ASP A 96 -0.44 -14.56 1.26
C ASP A 96 -0.33 -15.52 2.45
N ALA A 97 -0.86 -16.71 2.31
CA ALA A 97 -0.76 -17.78 3.31
C ALA A 97 0.69 -18.11 3.70
N ALA A 98 1.64 -18.06 2.73
CA ALA A 98 3.05 -18.33 3.01
C ALA A 98 3.69 -17.23 3.85
N PHE A 99 3.29 -15.98 3.67
CA PHE A 99 3.70 -14.87 4.53
C PHE A 99 3.25 -15.11 5.97
N PHE A 100 1.97 -15.41 6.21
CA PHE A 100 1.44 -15.65 7.55
C PHE A 100 1.90 -16.98 8.16
N ALA A 101 2.30 -17.96 7.36
CA ALA A 101 2.98 -19.15 7.87
C ALA A 101 4.38 -18.85 8.44
N ARG A 102 5.03 -17.80 7.93
CA ARG A 102 6.36 -17.36 8.38
C ARG A 102 6.30 -16.48 9.62
N TYR A 103 5.35 -15.56 9.69
CA TYR A 103 5.27 -14.55 10.74
C TYR A 103 4.11 -14.82 11.69
N SER A 104 4.39 -14.85 13.02
CA SER A 104 3.33 -14.82 14.03
C SER A 104 2.79 -13.41 14.20
N VAL A 105 1.55 -13.27 14.71
CA VAL A 105 0.95 -11.96 15.01
C VAL A 105 1.80 -11.19 16.01
N THR A 106 2.30 -11.86 17.04
CA THR A 106 3.23 -11.25 18.02
C THR A 106 4.48 -10.70 17.33
N SER A 107 5.05 -11.40 16.33
CA SER A 107 6.22 -10.91 15.59
C SER A 107 5.88 -9.74 14.68
N LEU A 108 4.68 -9.71 14.09
CA LEU A 108 4.21 -8.60 13.26
C LEU A 108 3.98 -7.34 14.08
N LEU A 109 3.46 -7.45 15.29
CA LEU A 109 3.25 -6.32 16.22
C LEU A 109 4.55 -5.60 16.61
N GLN A 110 5.70 -6.22 16.41
CA GLN A 110 7.01 -5.58 16.66
C GLN A 110 7.53 -4.80 15.45
N GLN A 111 6.83 -4.86 14.31
CA GLN A 111 7.23 -4.16 13.10
C GLN A 111 6.67 -2.73 13.09
N SER A 112 7.31 -1.83 12.35
CA SER A 112 6.75 -0.51 12.11
C SER A 112 5.56 -0.59 11.12
N ASP A 113 4.61 0.34 11.25
CA ASP A 113 3.48 0.45 10.30
C ASP A 113 3.98 0.58 8.85
N TYR A 114 5.06 1.33 8.64
CA TYR A 114 5.70 1.45 7.33
C TYR A 114 6.17 0.10 6.77
N TRP A 115 6.78 -0.76 7.60
CA TRP A 115 7.21 -2.08 7.19
C TRP A 115 6.01 -2.98 6.88
N LEU A 116 4.98 -2.98 7.74
CA LEU A 116 3.76 -3.77 7.55
C LEU A 116 3.07 -3.41 6.23
N GLU A 117 2.86 -2.13 5.99
CA GLU A 117 2.24 -1.62 4.77
C GLU A 117 3.06 -1.95 3.52
N TYR A 118 4.39 -1.94 3.63
CA TYR A 118 5.30 -2.24 2.53
C TYR A 118 5.25 -3.71 2.07
N GLN A 119 4.74 -4.63 2.89
CA GLN A 119 4.67 -6.06 2.52
C GLN A 119 3.75 -6.34 1.33
N GLY A 120 2.79 -5.49 1.07
CA GLY A 120 1.92 -5.59 -0.10
C GLY A 120 0.47 -5.87 0.23
N ARG A 121 -0.23 -6.53 -0.70
CA ARG A 121 -1.69 -6.70 -0.64
C ARG A 121 -2.07 -8.09 -0.17
N LEU A 122 -3.06 -8.16 0.72
CA LEU A 122 -3.70 -9.41 1.13
C LEU A 122 -4.33 -10.08 -0.10
N THR A 123 -4.13 -11.39 -0.25
CA THR A 123 -4.56 -12.14 -1.43
C THR A 123 -5.84 -12.93 -1.25
N GLU A 124 -6.20 -13.24 0.00
CA GLU A 124 -7.33 -14.11 0.36
C GLU A 124 -7.80 -13.80 1.78
N PRO A 125 -9.03 -14.17 2.15
CA PRO A 125 -9.51 -14.02 3.51
C PRO A 125 -8.66 -14.82 4.50
N MET A 126 -8.36 -14.19 5.64
CA MET A 126 -7.56 -14.79 6.71
C MET A 126 -8.33 -14.74 8.02
N VAL A 127 -8.16 -15.75 8.84
CA VAL A 127 -8.67 -15.79 10.22
C VAL A 127 -7.53 -16.00 11.20
N TYR A 128 -7.56 -15.30 12.32
CA TYR A 128 -6.58 -15.48 13.39
C TYR A 128 -6.80 -16.80 14.11
N ASP A 129 -5.73 -17.55 14.24
CA ASP A 129 -5.67 -18.79 15.04
C ASP A 129 -4.82 -18.54 16.29
N ALA A 130 -5.50 -18.42 17.43
CA ALA A 130 -4.86 -18.17 18.71
C ALA A 130 -3.90 -19.29 19.15
N SER A 131 -4.13 -20.52 18.72
CA SER A 131 -3.30 -21.66 19.10
C SER A 131 -1.90 -21.60 18.49
N SER A 132 -1.79 -21.07 17.28
CA SER A 132 -0.53 -20.89 16.54
C SER A 132 0.00 -19.46 16.53
N ASP A 133 -0.76 -18.51 17.07
CA ASP A 133 -0.49 -17.06 16.99
C ASP A 133 -0.29 -16.59 15.54
N ARG A 134 -1.08 -17.11 14.59
CA ARG A 134 -0.93 -16.84 13.17
C ARG A 134 -2.25 -16.59 12.50
N TYR A 135 -2.21 -15.87 11.38
CA TYR A 135 -3.32 -15.88 10.44
C TYR A 135 -3.23 -17.11 9.54
N ARG A 136 -4.38 -17.74 9.28
CA ARG A 136 -4.53 -18.83 8.32
C ARG A 136 -5.62 -18.54 7.30
N PRO A 137 -5.48 -19.00 6.04
CA PRO A 137 -6.49 -18.75 5.02
C PRO A 137 -7.80 -19.46 5.35
N ILE A 138 -8.91 -18.85 4.98
CA ILE A 138 -10.25 -19.42 4.99
C ILE A 138 -10.96 -19.16 3.67
N SER A 139 -11.99 -19.94 3.36
CA SER A 139 -12.81 -19.67 2.17
C SER A 139 -13.66 -18.40 2.37
N TRP A 140 -14.13 -17.81 1.27
CA TRP A 140 -15.06 -16.69 1.33
C TRP A 140 -16.37 -17.06 2.04
N GLU A 141 -16.89 -18.28 1.81
CA GLU A 141 -18.09 -18.79 2.50
C GLU A 141 -17.89 -18.85 4.01
N ALA A 142 -16.72 -19.36 4.45
CA ALA A 142 -16.39 -19.40 5.87
C ALA A 142 -16.24 -17.99 6.45
N ALA A 143 -15.63 -17.05 5.72
CA ALA A 143 -15.49 -15.67 6.14
C ALA A 143 -16.88 -14.99 6.31
N PHE A 144 -17.78 -15.15 5.35
CA PHE A 144 -19.14 -14.62 5.45
C PHE A 144 -20.00 -15.27 6.53
N THR A 145 -19.67 -16.52 6.90
CA THR A 145 -20.37 -17.20 8.03
C THR A 145 -19.90 -16.67 9.40
N LEU A 146 -18.67 -16.16 9.48
CA LEU A 146 -18.12 -15.59 10.72
C LEU A 146 -18.60 -14.15 10.99
N ILE A 147 -19.02 -13.40 9.98
CA ILE A 147 -19.53 -12.02 10.09
C ILE A 147 -21.02 -12.03 10.44
#